data_5d929f4f45e6d308eb877a0160ee6e4c
#
_entry.id   5d929f4f45e6d308eb877a0160ee6e4c
#
_cell.length_a   1.000
_cell.length_b   1.000
_cell.length_c   1.000
_cell.angle_alpha   90.00
_cell.angle_beta   90.00
_cell.angle_gamma   90.00
#
_symmetry.space_group_name_H-M   'P 1'
#
loop_
_entity.id
_entity.type
_entity.pdbx_description
1 polymer ?
#
loop_
_entity_poly.entity_id
_entity_poly.type
_entity_poly.pdbx_seq_one_letter_code
_entity_poly.pdbx_strand_id
1 'polypeptide(L)' 'MIAARKKDAWGQPLLRVGDIVRSVPLKDDPGTVTKILQVNANGASVVAVKWFTWDNGRTSEEYVSELELVSAPA' A
#
# COMPACT_ATOMS: atom_id res chain seq x y z
N MET A 1 -9.88 -7.30 12.58
CA MET A 1 -9.44 -5.95 12.97
C MET A 1 -7.96 -5.78 12.68
N ILE A 2 -7.57 -4.68 12.07
CA ILE A 2 -6.16 -4.39 11.80
C ILE A 2 -5.54 -3.83 13.06
N ALA A 3 -4.42 -4.42 13.49
CA ALA A 3 -3.70 -3.93 14.66
C ALA A 3 -3.18 -2.50 14.41
N ALA A 4 -3.08 -1.72 15.47
CA ALA A 4 -2.48 -0.39 15.39
C ALA A 4 -1.03 -0.51 14.92
N ARG A 5 -0.61 0.41 14.06
CA ARG A 5 0.77 0.43 13.58
C ARG A 5 1.29 1.86 13.55
N LYS A 6 2.60 1.98 13.46
CA LYS A 6 3.24 3.27 13.31
C LYS A 6 2.69 4.02 12.10
N LYS A 7 2.66 5.31 12.22
CA LYS A 7 2.27 6.21 11.13
C LYS A 7 3.43 7.14 10.82
N ASP A 8 3.45 7.63 9.59
CA ASP A 8 4.43 8.65 9.21
C ASP A 8 3.96 10.03 9.70
N ALA A 9 4.71 11.08 9.35
CA ALA A 9 4.42 12.44 9.79
C ALA A 9 3.07 12.96 9.26
N TRP A 10 2.49 12.31 8.26
CA TRP A 10 1.22 12.68 7.65
C TRP A 10 0.05 11.83 8.13
N GLY A 11 0.29 10.97 9.11
CA GLY A 11 -0.75 10.09 9.66
C GLY A 11 -1.07 8.88 8.80
N GLN A 12 -0.28 8.59 7.76
CA GLN A 12 -0.47 7.41 6.93
C GLN A 12 0.18 6.19 7.58
N PRO A 13 -0.48 5.02 7.56
CA PRO A 13 0.15 3.82 8.08
C PRO A 13 1.41 3.49 7.29
N LEU A 14 2.45 3.06 8.01
CA LEU A 14 3.65 2.54 7.35
C LEU A 14 3.35 1.16 6.82
N LEU A 15 3.40 1.01 5.50
CA LEU A 15 3.08 -0.24 4.84
C LEU A 15 4.25 -1.23 4.94
N ARG A 16 3.92 -2.52 4.86
CA ARG A 16 4.88 -3.62 4.91
C ARG A 16 4.63 -4.56 3.75
N VAL A 17 5.67 -5.28 3.36
CA VAL A 17 5.52 -6.36 2.38
C VAL A 17 4.48 -7.36 2.88
N GLY A 18 3.55 -7.72 2.00
CA GLY A 18 2.45 -8.62 2.32
C GLY A 18 1.16 -7.91 2.69
N ASP A 19 1.19 -6.60 2.94
CA ASP A 19 -0.03 -5.85 3.19
C ASP A 19 -0.94 -5.88 1.95
N ILE A 20 -2.23 -6.00 2.20
CA ILE A 20 -3.26 -5.85 1.16
C ILE A 20 -3.70 -4.40 1.16
N VAL A 21 -3.62 -3.78 0.01
CA VAL A 21 -3.93 -2.35 -0.16
C VAL A 21 -4.90 -2.16 -1.31
N ARG A 22 -5.49 -0.98 -1.37
CA ARG A 22 -6.39 -0.58 -2.44
C ARG A 22 -6.04 0.84 -2.87
N SER A 23 -6.13 1.12 -4.17
CA SER A 23 -5.95 2.48 -4.67
C SER A 23 -7.13 3.35 -4.24
N VAL A 24 -6.86 4.46 -3.55
CA VAL A 24 -7.91 5.39 -3.12
C VAL A 24 -8.60 6.01 -4.33
N PRO A 25 -7.87 6.49 -5.35
CA PRO A 25 -8.53 7.06 -6.54
C PRO A 25 -9.38 6.06 -7.31
N LEU A 26 -8.91 4.84 -7.49
CA LEU A 26 -9.59 3.85 -8.33
C LEU A 26 -10.60 3.01 -7.57
N LYS A 27 -10.28 2.62 -6.36
CA LYS A 27 -11.15 1.85 -5.44
C LYS A 27 -11.66 0.51 -5.95
N ASP A 28 -11.06 -0.03 -6.99
CA ASP A 28 -11.63 -1.23 -7.61
C ASP A 28 -11.01 -2.51 -7.08
N ASP A 29 -9.73 -2.66 -7.26
CA ASP A 29 -9.08 -3.92 -7.11
C ASP A 29 -8.03 -3.86 -6.00
N PRO A 30 -8.05 -4.79 -5.04
CA PRO A 30 -6.97 -4.84 -4.07
C PRO A 30 -5.69 -5.37 -4.68
N GLY A 31 -4.58 -5.10 -4.01
CA GLY A 31 -3.29 -5.59 -4.40
C GLY A 31 -2.44 -5.88 -3.18
N THR A 32 -1.33 -6.56 -3.39
CA THR A 32 -0.39 -6.90 -2.34
C THR A 32 0.88 -6.08 -2.47
N VAL A 33 1.33 -5.47 -1.39
CA VAL A 33 2.62 -4.80 -1.35
C VAL A 33 3.71 -5.87 -1.44
N THR A 34 4.52 -5.81 -2.49
CA THR A 34 5.58 -6.79 -2.74
C THR A 34 6.96 -6.27 -2.39
N LYS A 35 7.15 -4.96 -2.38
CA LYS A 35 8.46 -4.37 -2.12
C LYS A 35 8.31 -2.94 -1.62
N ILE A 36 9.12 -2.55 -0.67
CA ILE A 36 9.24 -1.16 -0.24
C ILE A 36 10.40 -0.55 -1.03
N LEU A 37 10.10 0.45 -1.85
CA LEU A 37 11.09 1.04 -2.75
C LEU A 37 11.75 2.28 -2.16
N GLN A 38 10.97 3.08 -1.43
CA GLN A 38 11.48 4.33 -0.86
C GLN A 38 10.67 4.66 0.39
N VAL A 39 11.35 5.07 1.44
CA VAL A 39 10.70 5.47 2.70
C VAL A 39 10.98 6.93 2.95
N ASN A 40 9.91 7.73 3.04
CA ASN A 40 9.98 9.14 3.38
C ASN A 40 9.02 9.43 4.53
N ALA A 41 9.38 10.43 5.34
CA ALA A 41 8.57 10.78 6.52
C ALA A 41 7.33 11.60 6.16
N ASN A 42 7.17 12.01 4.91
CA ASN A 42 6.16 12.97 4.48
C ASN A 42 5.09 12.36 3.56
N GLY A 43 4.82 11.08 3.66
CA GLY A 43 3.80 10.42 2.85
C GLY A 43 4.21 10.16 1.40
N ALA A 44 5.41 10.54 1.00
CA ALA A 44 5.91 10.29 -0.35
C ALA A 44 6.64 8.95 -0.46
N SER A 45 6.44 8.06 0.48
CA SER A 45 6.97 6.70 0.41
C SER A 45 6.39 5.97 -0.80
N VAL A 46 7.21 5.14 -1.44
CA VAL A 46 6.84 4.43 -2.67
C VAL A 46 6.96 2.93 -2.41
N VAL A 47 5.96 2.20 -2.83
CA VAL A 47 5.93 0.75 -2.73
C VAL A 47 5.55 0.14 -4.07
N ALA A 48 5.98 -1.09 -4.31
CA ALA A 48 5.53 -1.87 -5.45
C ALA A 48 4.31 -2.67 -5.01
N VAL A 49 3.25 -2.63 -5.81
CA VAL A 49 2.00 -3.33 -5.54
C VAL A 49 1.70 -4.25 -6.71
N LYS A 50 1.47 -5.51 -6.41
CA LYS A 50 0.95 -6.46 -7.40
C LYS A 50 -0.56 -6.52 -7.25
N TRP A 51 -1.28 -6.05 -8.25
CA TRP A 51 -2.74 -5.99 -8.24
C TRP A 51 -3.32 -7.38 -8.51
N PHE A 52 -4.47 -7.69 -7.92
CA PHE A 52 -5.05 -9.02 -8.03
C PHE A 52 -5.59 -9.29 -9.42
N THR A 53 -6.39 -8.38 -9.96
CA THR A 53 -7.02 -8.57 -11.26
C THR A 53 -6.68 -7.46 -12.25
N TRP A 54 -6.39 -6.27 -11.76
CA TRP A 54 -6.12 -5.14 -12.63
C TRP A 54 -4.96 -5.43 -13.57
N ASP A 55 -5.18 -5.22 -14.84
CA ASP A 55 -4.20 -5.41 -15.90
C ASP A 55 -3.49 -6.77 -15.79
N ASN A 56 -4.28 -7.84 -15.60
CA ASN A 56 -3.81 -9.21 -15.49
C ASN A 56 -2.82 -9.44 -14.34
N GLY A 57 -3.03 -8.76 -13.22
CA GLY A 57 -2.15 -8.88 -12.08
C GLY A 57 -0.87 -8.10 -12.21
N ARG A 58 -0.91 -6.98 -12.89
CA ARG A 58 0.23 -6.10 -13.08
C ARG A 58 0.82 -5.62 -11.74
N THR A 59 2.13 -5.44 -11.72
CA THR A 59 2.83 -4.77 -10.63
C THR A 59 3.09 -3.32 -11.03
N SER A 60 2.80 -2.39 -10.14
CA SER A 60 3.07 -0.98 -10.36
C SER A 60 3.71 -0.35 -9.13
N GLU A 61 4.35 0.80 -9.30
CA GLU A 61 4.90 1.58 -8.21
C GLU A 61 3.87 2.64 -7.80
N GLU A 62 3.57 2.69 -6.51
CA GLU A 62 2.53 3.58 -6.00
C GLU A 62 3.03 4.38 -4.82
N TYR A 63 2.59 5.63 -4.71
CA TYR A 63 2.78 6.41 -3.50
C TYR A 63 1.87 5.88 -2.40
N VAL A 64 2.43 5.74 -1.20
CA VAL A 64 1.66 5.27 -0.04
C VAL A 64 0.44 6.17 0.23
N SER A 65 0.58 7.48 -0.02
CA SER A 65 -0.51 8.43 0.19
C SER A 65 -1.73 8.16 -0.71
N GLU A 66 -1.57 7.40 -1.79
CA GLU A 66 -2.66 7.05 -2.69
C GLU A 66 -3.23 5.66 -2.42
N LEU A 67 -2.76 5.01 -1.37
CA LEU A 67 -3.18 3.67 -1.02
C LEU A 67 -3.90 3.65 0.32
N GLU A 68 -4.80 2.70 0.44
CA GLU A 68 -5.56 2.45 1.66
C GLU A 68 -5.25 1.04 2.12
N LEU A 69 -4.89 0.86 3.39
CA LEU A 69 -4.63 -0.46 3.95
C LEU A 69 -5.95 -1.21 4.13
N VAL A 70 -6.07 -2.36 3.49
CA VAL A 70 -7.25 -3.22 3.59
C VAL A 70 -7.04 -4.27 4.68
N SER A 71 -5.92 -4.96 4.66
CA SER A 71 -5.59 -5.92 5.70
C SER A 71 -4.08 -6.11 5.80
N ALA A 72 -3.62 -6.49 6.97
CA ALA A 72 -2.22 -6.84 7.22
C ALA A 72 -2.06 -8.36 7.15
N PRO A 73 -0.84 -8.86 6.89
CA PRO A 73 -0.57 -10.29 6.98
C PRO A 73 -0.88 -10.82 8.37
N ALA A 74 -1.32 -12.06 8.41
CA ALA A 74 -1.58 -12.75 9.68
C ALA A 74 -0.28 -12.99 10.46
#